data_4fed7e542d9a8232008eb3b6ab947bdf
#
_entry.id   4fed7e542d9a8232008eb3b6ab947bdf
#
_cell.length_a   1.000
_cell.length_b   1.000
_cell.length_c   1.000
_cell.angle_alpha   90.00
_cell.angle_beta   90.00
_cell.angle_gamma   90.00
#
_symmetry.space_group_name_H-M   'P 1'
#
loop_
_entity.id
_entity.type
_entity.pdbx_description
1 polymer ?
#
loop_
_entity_poly.entity_id
_entity_poly.type
_entity_poly.pdbx_seq_one_letter_code
_entity_poly.pdbx_strand_id
1 'polypeptide(L)'
;MAKNAERLEGDTRAFSNALWSSTLPEAVLDAVSSQISILKTPTCLRLPDGTFYAFEGCAPGSGCCEGICTHVWNYAQALPYLFPSLERSIREKDYAINLHASGHMTFRMPLPLGTMPEPTFHAAADGQMGGILKVYRDWQICGNDEWLRALWDRVKRALEYAWREWDQDRDGVMEGVQHNTYDIELYGPNTMMGSFYLGALRAAEEMARYLGETEKADEYRKVYESGRAWMDEHLFNGEYYVHEVRPASPEMSTDPQSSNFPKYQLGKGCLSDQLIGQWFARMVRLGDLFAPEHVCLALQSVFRYNWKSDLSEHVNCQRIYALNDEAGLLLATWPHGGRPLFPFPYSDEVWTGIEYQVASHLIYEGFVEEGLAIVKGVRDRYTGERRNPWNEFECGNHYARAMASYALLLALSDFFYSAPRQLVHFAPRISPEDFACFFSVDSGWGIVKQMFGEGYKRAEVQVIRGSLPVSAVETGFRGGRVQVHLAGTPLTAETSTLPDGGMRVSLSEPIAAGQGQTLVIEVHG
;
A
#
# COMPACT_ATOMS: atom_id res chain seq x y z
N MET A 1 -12.48 -5.82 31.79
CA MET A 1 -12.15 -4.38 31.61
C MET A 1 -11.70 -3.71 32.91
N ALA A 2 -12.48 -3.70 33.99
CA ALA A 2 -12.14 -2.95 35.23
C ALA A 2 -10.73 -3.21 35.77
N LYS A 3 -10.27 -4.48 35.84
CA LYS A 3 -8.92 -4.84 36.32
C LYS A 3 -7.76 -4.28 35.46
N ASN A 4 -8.02 -3.84 34.24
CA ASN A 4 -7.01 -3.34 33.28
C ASN A 4 -7.24 -1.88 32.91
N ALA A 5 -8.16 -1.17 33.56
CA ALA A 5 -8.58 0.18 33.12
C ALA A 5 -7.40 1.17 33.11
N GLU A 6 -6.62 1.22 34.19
CA GLU A 6 -5.46 2.11 34.30
C GLU A 6 -4.40 1.81 33.24
N ARG A 7 -4.11 0.52 33.00
CA ARG A 7 -3.17 0.14 31.93
C ARG A 7 -3.68 0.53 30.55
N LEU A 8 -4.95 0.22 30.26
CA LEU A 8 -5.57 0.54 28.95
C LEU A 8 -5.62 2.06 28.72
N GLU A 9 -5.96 2.83 29.75
CA GLU A 9 -5.93 4.29 29.69
C GLU A 9 -4.50 4.81 29.46
N GLY A 10 -3.53 4.30 30.23
CA GLY A 10 -2.12 4.66 30.08
C GLY A 10 -1.56 4.33 28.69
N ASP A 11 -1.88 3.17 28.13
CA ASP A 11 -1.45 2.77 26.79
C ASP A 11 -2.12 3.61 25.71
N THR A 12 -3.41 3.92 25.84
CA THR A 12 -4.16 4.79 24.92
C THR A 12 -3.60 6.21 24.92
N ARG A 13 -3.32 6.78 26.10
CA ARG A 13 -2.70 8.12 26.22
C ARG A 13 -1.29 8.13 25.62
N ALA A 14 -0.49 7.10 25.89
CA ALA A 14 0.85 6.99 25.33
C ALA A 14 0.82 6.91 23.79
N PHE A 15 -0.10 6.12 23.22
CA PHE A 15 -0.30 6.05 21.77
C PHE A 15 -0.75 7.40 21.19
N SER A 16 -1.77 8.03 21.78
CA SER A 16 -2.25 9.33 21.34
C SER A 16 -1.13 10.38 21.37
N ASN A 17 -0.40 10.45 22.49
CA ASN A 17 0.71 11.40 22.63
C ASN A 17 1.80 11.15 21.58
N ALA A 18 2.15 9.89 21.30
CA ALA A 18 3.16 9.54 20.31
C ALA A 18 2.73 9.92 18.88
N LEU A 19 1.48 9.63 18.50
CA LEU A 19 0.96 9.99 17.18
C LEU A 19 0.91 11.51 16.99
N TRP A 20 0.35 12.24 17.97
CA TRP A 20 0.17 13.69 17.88
C TRP A 20 1.46 14.50 18.16
N SER A 21 2.54 13.86 18.63
CA SER A 21 3.86 14.49 18.71
C SER A 21 4.63 14.48 17.38
N SER A 22 4.08 13.87 16.34
CA SER A 22 4.67 13.89 14.99
C SER A 22 4.66 15.32 14.42
N THR A 23 5.75 15.70 13.74
CA THR A 23 5.89 17.03 13.10
C THR A 23 5.28 17.09 11.69
N LEU A 24 4.40 16.13 11.38
CA LEU A 24 3.71 16.05 10.10
C LEU A 24 2.65 17.14 9.97
N PRO A 25 2.27 17.54 8.74
CA PRO A 25 1.19 18.47 8.51
C PRO A 25 -0.12 18.03 9.17
N GLU A 26 -0.88 18.98 9.72
CA GLU A 26 -2.13 18.71 10.43
C GLU A 26 -3.11 17.88 9.61
N ALA A 27 -3.28 18.18 8.31
CA ALA A 27 -4.15 17.41 7.42
C ALA A 27 -3.75 15.93 7.30
N VAL A 28 -2.44 15.62 7.39
CA VAL A 28 -1.94 14.25 7.38
C VAL A 28 -2.28 13.53 8.67
N LEU A 29 -2.01 14.16 9.82
CA LEU A 29 -2.34 13.58 11.13
C LEU A 29 -3.85 13.38 11.28
N ASP A 30 -4.65 14.33 10.79
CA ASP A 30 -6.11 14.22 10.76
C ASP A 30 -6.56 13.06 9.85
N ALA A 31 -6.05 12.94 8.63
CA ALA A 31 -6.36 11.84 7.73
C ALA A 31 -6.02 10.47 8.35
N VAL A 32 -4.82 10.32 8.92
CA VAL A 32 -4.38 9.05 9.52
C VAL A 32 -5.22 8.71 10.75
N SER A 33 -5.38 9.64 11.69
CA SER A 33 -6.10 9.40 12.95
C SER A 33 -7.59 9.17 12.75
N SER A 34 -8.21 9.89 11.82
CA SER A 34 -9.63 9.72 11.50
C SER A 34 -9.93 8.35 10.90
N GLN A 35 -9.10 7.87 9.97
CA GLN A 35 -9.37 6.61 9.28
C GLN A 35 -8.96 5.36 10.08
N ILE A 36 -8.06 5.47 11.05
CA ILE A 36 -7.84 4.40 12.04
C ILE A 36 -9.15 4.02 12.76
N SER A 37 -10.07 4.95 12.93
CA SER A 37 -11.37 4.73 13.58
C SER A 37 -12.23 3.67 12.87
N ILE A 38 -12.03 3.43 11.57
CA ILE A 38 -12.73 2.39 10.78
C ILE A 38 -12.61 1.02 11.47
N LEU A 39 -11.46 0.71 12.06
CA LEU A 39 -11.20 -0.54 12.78
C LEU A 39 -12.09 -0.72 14.03
N LYS A 40 -12.82 0.32 14.45
CA LYS A 40 -13.75 0.33 15.61
C LYS A 40 -15.21 0.54 15.21
N THR A 41 -15.50 0.51 13.93
CA THR A 41 -16.86 0.65 13.37
C THR A 41 -17.44 -0.71 13.00
N PRO A 42 -18.74 -0.82 12.66
CA PRO A 42 -19.35 -2.03 12.16
C PRO A 42 -18.78 -2.58 10.84
N THR A 43 -17.88 -1.84 10.18
CA THR A 43 -17.10 -2.36 9.04
C THR A 43 -16.21 -3.53 9.47
N CYS A 44 -15.75 -3.55 10.73
CA CYS A 44 -14.80 -4.53 11.24
C CYS A 44 -15.38 -5.34 12.40
N LEU A 45 -15.14 -6.65 12.40
CA LEU A 45 -15.62 -7.60 13.38
C LEU A 45 -14.47 -8.48 13.92
N ARG A 46 -14.68 -9.04 15.13
CA ARG A 46 -13.86 -10.15 15.66
C ARG A 46 -14.75 -11.37 15.76
N LEU A 47 -14.39 -12.44 15.07
CA LEU A 47 -15.11 -13.70 15.15
C LEU A 47 -14.80 -14.42 16.47
N PRO A 48 -15.63 -15.40 16.89
CA PRO A 48 -15.44 -16.13 18.15
C PRO A 48 -14.09 -16.84 18.28
N ASP A 49 -13.49 -17.28 17.16
CA ASP A 49 -12.16 -17.91 17.11
C ASP A 49 -11.01 -16.89 17.17
N GLY A 50 -11.32 -15.59 17.26
CA GLY A 50 -10.36 -14.51 17.26
C GLY A 50 -9.94 -13.99 15.88
N THR A 51 -10.44 -14.56 14.79
CA THR A 51 -10.16 -14.08 13.43
C THR A 51 -10.71 -12.66 13.24
N PHE A 52 -9.93 -11.80 12.63
CA PHE A 52 -10.42 -10.51 12.15
C PHE A 52 -11.24 -10.73 10.89
N TYR A 53 -12.43 -10.17 10.85
CA TYR A 53 -13.34 -10.22 9.70
C TYR A 53 -13.84 -8.82 9.40
N ALA A 54 -14.03 -8.50 8.12
CA ALA A 54 -14.49 -7.17 7.77
C ALA A 54 -15.35 -7.16 6.51
N PHE A 55 -16.07 -6.06 6.39
CA PHE A 55 -16.75 -5.59 5.18
C PHE A 55 -15.85 -4.58 4.46
N GLU A 56 -16.27 -4.10 3.31
CA GLU A 56 -15.65 -2.95 2.65
C GLU A 56 -16.05 -1.65 3.34
N GLY A 57 -17.28 -1.58 3.80
CA GLY A 57 -17.89 -0.48 4.54
C GLY A 57 -19.10 -0.97 5.30
N CYS A 58 -19.94 -0.06 5.81
CA CYS A 58 -21.18 -0.41 6.50
C CYS A 58 -22.34 0.52 6.17
N ALA A 59 -23.54 -0.02 6.29
CA ALA A 59 -24.80 0.71 6.30
C ALA A 59 -25.39 0.73 7.73
N PRO A 60 -26.45 1.48 8.03
CA PRO A 60 -27.00 1.58 9.38
C PRO A 60 -27.40 0.24 10.03
N GLY A 61 -27.76 -0.77 9.25
CA GLY A 61 -28.24 -2.05 9.77
C GLY A 61 -27.48 -3.26 9.26
N SER A 62 -26.44 -3.09 8.44
CA SER A 62 -25.71 -4.20 7.81
C SER A 62 -24.30 -3.77 7.40
N GLY A 63 -23.43 -4.76 7.15
CA GLY A 63 -22.20 -4.53 6.42
C GLY A 63 -22.47 -4.30 4.92
N CYS A 64 -21.51 -3.69 4.24
CA CYS A 64 -21.49 -3.51 2.80
C CYS A 64 -20.35 -4.35 2.23
N CYS A 65 -20.67 -5.26 1.27
CA CYS A 65 -19.68 -6.10 0.59
C CYS A 65 -18.81 -6.90 1.57
N GLU A 66 -19.33 -8.02 2.03
CA GLU A 66 -18.73 -8.90 3.05
C GLU A 66 -17.44 -9.58 2.59
N GLY A 67 -16.73 -10.19 3.52
CA GLY A 67 -15.70 -11.19 3.25
C GLY A 67 -14.30 -10.67 3.05
N ILE A 68 -13.96 -9.50 3.58
CA ILE A 68 -12.60 -8.91 3.48
C ILE A 68 -12.14 -8.89 2.02
N CYS A 69 -12.93 -8.23 1.19
CA CYS A 69 -12.71 -8.16 -0.25
C CYS A 69 -11.23 -7.87 -0.57
N THR A 70 -10.54 -8.82 -1.17
CA THR A 70 -9.07 -8.82 -1.30
C THR A 70 -8.53 -7.60 -2.02
N HIS A 71 -9.25 -7.11 -3.04
CA HIS A 71 -8.83 -5.96 -3.82
C HIS A 71 -9.06 -4.63 -3.09
N VAL A 72 -10.16 -4.46 -2.35
CA VAL A 72 -10.38 -3.26 -1.52
C VAL A 72 -9.38 -3.19 -0.38
N TRP A 73 -9.13 -4.33 0.29
CA TRP A 73 -8.17 -4.42 1.39
C TRP A 73 -6.70 -4.37 0.96
N ASN A 74 -6.39 -4.29 -0.33
CA ASN A 74 -5.05 -3.94 -0.81
C ASN A 74 -4.65 -2.51 -0.45
N TYR A 75 -5.61 -1.60 -0.37
CA TYR A 75 -5.38 -0.19 -0.03
C TYR A 75 -5.24 0.05 1.48
N ALA A 76 -5.86 -0.79 2.31
CA ALA A 76 -5.92 -0.61 3.76
C ALA A 76 -4.56 -0.86 4.42
N GLN A 77 -3.85 0.19 4.84
CA GLN A 77 -2.53 0.07 5.43
C GLN A 77 -2.50 0.29 6.96
N ALA A 78 -3.59 0.73 7.59
CA ALA A 78 -3.59 0.93 9.04
C ALA A 78 -3.50 -0.38 9.83
N LEU A 79 -4.27 -1.41 9.43
CA LEU A 79 -4.34 -2.68 10.16
C LEU A 79 -2.99 -3.41 10.27
N PRO A 80 -2.20 -3.59 9.17
CA PRO A 80 -0.96 -4.38 9.24
C PRO A 80 0.10 -3.77 10.14
N TYR A 81 0.15 -2.46 10.27
CA TYR A 81 1.13 -1.78 11.13
C TYR A 81 0.64 -1.63 12.57
N LEU A 82 -0.65 -1.37 12.79
CA LEU A 82 -1.19 -1.15 14.14
C LEU A 82 -1.58 -2.45 14.85
N PHE A 83 -2.04 -3.45 14.11
CA PHE A 83 -2.51 -4.73 14.63
C PHE A 83 -2.02 -5.91 13.78
N PRO A 84 -0.69 -6.12 13.66
CA PRO A 84 -0.10 -7.10 12.73
C PRO A 84 -0.65 -8.52 12.90
N SER A 85 -0.92 -8.95 14.14
CA SER A 85 -1.49 -10.28 14.39
C SER A 85 -2.90 -10.45 13.84
N LEU A 86 -3.69 -9.37 13.79
CA LEU A 86 -5.02 -9.39 13.18
C LEU A 86 -4.92 -9.47 11.65
N GLU A 87 -4.02 -8.71 11.05
CA GLU A 87 -3.76 -8.79 9.60
C GLU A 87 -3.30 -10.20 9.21
N ARG A 88 -2.36 -10.81 9.96
CA ARG A 88 -1.94 -12.20 9.70
C ARG A 88 -3.10 -13.19 9.80
N SER A 89 -4.04 -12.99 10.74
CA SER A 89 -5.23 -13.86 10.82
C SER A 89 -6.08 -13.83 9.55
N ILE A 90 -6.12 -12.70 8.84
CA ILE A 90 -6.76 -12.61 7.52
C ILE A 90 -6.00 -13.46 6.51
N ARG A 91 -4.66 -13.28 6.41
CA ARG A 91 -3.84 -14.04 5.46
C ARG A 91 -3.97 -15.54 5.65
N GLU A 92 -3.96 -16.01 6.90
CA GLU A 92 -4.13 -17.42 7.21
C GLU A 92 -5.46 -17.97 6.69
N LYS A 93 -6.54 -17.21 6.86
CA LYS A 93 -7.88 -17.64 6.41
C LYS A 93 -8.04 -17.50 4.89
N ASP A 94 -7.54 -16.45 4.27
CA ASP A 94 -7.57 -16.29 2.80
C ASP A 94 -6.92 -17.49 2.11
N TYR A 95 -5.70 -17.83 2.51
CA TYR A 95 -4.98 -18.96 1.90
C TYR A 95 -5.52 -20.34 2.32
N ALA A 96 -6.23 -20.43 3.45
CA ALA A 96 -6.83 -21.70 3.90
C ALA A 96 -8.22 -21.95 3.31
N ILE A 97 -9.03 -20.90 3.06
CA ILE A 97 -10.44 -20.99 2.70
C ILE A 97 -10.71 -20.54 1.26
N ASN A 98 -10.12 -19.39 0.85
CA ASN A 98 -10.42 -18.79 -0.45
C ASN A 98 -9.57 -19.35 -1.59
N LEU A 99 -8.42 -19.99 -1.28
CA LEU A 99 -7.51 -20.53 -2.30
C LEU A 99 -7.89 -21.96 -2.65
N HIS A 100 -8.36 -22.19 -3.88
CA HIS A 100 -8.66 -23.50 -4.43
C HIS A 100 -7.42 -24.30 -4.84
N ALA A 101 -7.60 -25.60 -5.06
CA ALA A 101 -6.52 -26.48 -5.53
C ALA A 101 -5.98 -26.04 -6.91
N SER A 102 -6.79 -25.38 -7.72
CA SER A 102 -6.40 -24.82 -9.01
C SER A 102 -5.48 -23.61 -8.90
N GLY A 103 -5.37 -22.98 -7.73
CA GLY A 103 -4.70 -21.69 -7.56
C GLY A 103 -5.64 -20.48 -7.66
N HIS A 104 -6.89 -20.68 -8.14
CA HIS A 104 -7.91 -19.63 -8.11
C HIS A 104 -8.18 -19.20 -6.66
N MET A 105 -8.18 -17.92 -6.40
CA MET A 105 -8.56 -17.34 -5.10
C MET A 105 -9.87 -16.58 -5.25
N THR A 106 -10.90 -16.98 -4.52
CA THR A 106 -12.10 -16.16 -4.41
C THR A 106 -11.78 -14.89 -3.65
N PHE A 107 -12.29 -13.74 -4.11
CA PHE A 107 -11.89 -12.45 -3.55
C PHE A 107 -12.69 -12.04 -2.31
N ARG A 108 -13.68 -12.84 -1.89
CA ARG A 108 -14.50 -12.64 -0.68
C ARG A 108 -14.60 -13.91 0.13
N MET A 109 -14.46 -13.80 1.44
CA MET A 109 -14.51 -14.90 2.39
C MET A 109 -15.94 -15.09 2.91
N PRO A 110 -16.61 -16.23 2.67
CA PRO A 110 -17.97 -16.44 3.15
C PRO A 110 -18.03 -16.75 4.64
N LEU A 111 -19.14 -16.43 5.28
CA LEU A 111 -19.52 -16.92 6.61
C LEU A 111 -20.57 -18.01 6.51
N PRO A 112 -20.53 -19.05 7.39
CA PRO A 112 -19.53 -19.29 8.44
C PRO A 112 -18.17 -19.69 7.86
N LEU A 113 -17.09 -19.38 8.59
CA LEU A 113 -15.73 -19.78 8.18
C LEU A 113 -15.61 -21.30 8.04
N GLY A 114 -14.76 -21.75 7.11
CA GLY A 114 -14.52 -23.17 6.83
C GLY A 114 -15.32 -23.69 5.64
N THR A 115 -16.25 -22.92 5.10
CA THR A 115 -16.90 -23.21 3.84
C THR A 115 -16.07 -22.63 2.71
N MET A 116 -15.47 -23.49 1.88
CA MET A 116 -14.79 -23.03 0.66
C MET A 116 -15.85 -22.70 -0.39
N PRO A 117 -15.94 -21.46 -0.86
CA PRO A 117 -16.88 -21.12 -1.91
C PRO A 117 -16.47 -21.79 -3.23
N GLU A 118 -17.43 -22.29 -3.99
CA GLU A 118 -17.14 -22.72 -5.36
C GLU A 118 -16.72 -21.51 -6.21
N PRO A 119 -15.76 -21.65 -7.11
CA PRO A 119 -15.30 -20.56 -7.97
C PRO A 119 -16.34 -20.31 -9.09
N THR A 120 -17.41 -19.61 -8.74
CA THR A 120 -18.52 -19.30 -9.66
C THR A 120 -18.29 -18.01 -10.45
N PHE A 121 -17.19 -17.29 -10.15
CA PHE A 121 -16.83 -16.02 -10.75
C PHE A 121 -15.31 -15.95 -11.00
N HIS A 122 -14.84 -14.94 -11.73
CA HIS A 122 -13.42 -14.71 -11.97
C HIS A 122 -12.68 -14.45 -10.66
N ALA A 123 -11.41 -14.84 -10.58
CA ALA A 123 -10.52 -14.31 -9.55
C ALA A 123 -10.30 -12.80 -9.81
N ALA A 124 -10.27 -12.01 -8.74
CA ALA A 124 -9.87 -10.62 -8.87
C ALA A 124 -8.35 -10.55 -9.04
N ALA A 125 -7.88 -10.10 -10.21
CA ALA A 125 -6.48 -10.13 -10.57
C ALA A 125 -5.62 -9.26 -9.62
N ASP A 126 -6.08 -8.04 -9.33
CA ASP A 126 -5.48 -7.15 -8.33
C ASP A 126 -5.53 -7.72 -6.90
N GLY A 127 -6.63 -8.35 -6.54
CA GLY A 127 -6.81 -8.95 -5.22
C GLY A 127 -5.87 -10.13 -4.99
N GLN A 128 -5.75 -11.02 -5.98
CA GLN A 128 -4.92 -12.22 -5.88
C GLN A 128 -3.43 -11.88 -5.89
N MET A 129 -2.97 -11.03 -6.82
CA MET A 129 -1.57 -10.61 -6.88
C MET A 129 -1.20 -9.72 -5.68
N GLY A 130 -2.07 -8.79 -5.30
CA GLY A 130 -1.89 -7.99 -4.09
C GLY A 130 -1.84 -8.82 -2.80
N GLY A 131 -2.53 -9.97 -2.76
CA GLY A 131 -2.46 -10.94 -1.66
C GLY A 131 -1.05 -11.44 -1.39
N ILE A 132 -0.25 -11.66 -2.44
CA ILE A 132 1.14 -12.12 -2.35
C ILE A 132 2.05 -11.01 -1.77
N LEU A 133 1.86 -9.77 -2.24
CA LEU A 133 2.54 -8.60 -1.68
C LEU A 133 2.20 -8.40 -0.20
N LYS A 134 0.93 -8.64 0.21
CA LYS A 134 0.52 -8.58 1.61
C LYS A 134 1.20 -9.67 2.46
N VAL A 135 1.40 -10.89 1.95
CA VAL A 135 2.19 -11.92 2.66
C VAL A 135 3.63 -11.45 2.88
N TYR A 136 4.27 -10.88 1.86
CA TYR A 136 5.62 -10.34 1.99
C TYR A 136 5.68 -9.19 3.02
N ARG A 137 4.77 -8.21 2.94
CA ARG A 137 4.66 -7.11 3.91
C ARG A 137 4.50 -7.62 5.34
N ASP A 138 3.57 -8.53 5.55
CA ASP A 138 3.22 -9.04 6.87
C ASP A 138 4.39 -9.84 7.49
N TRP A 139 5.13 -10.58 6.65
CA TRP A 139 6.37 -11.23 7.06
C TRP A 139 7.48 -10.22 7.38
N GLN A 140 7.67 -9.17 6.56
CA GLN A 140 8.64 -8.10 6.87
C GLN A 140 8.35 -7.45 8.24
N ILE A 141 7.07 -7.22 8.57
CA ILE A 141 6.67 -6.60 9.83
C ILE A 141 6.89 -7.53 11.04
N CYS A 142 6.60 -8.84 10.92
CA CYS A 142 6.61 -9.77 12.06
C CYS A 142 7.88 -10.62 12.17
N GLY A 143 8.59 -10.91 11.09
CA GLY A 143 9.77 -11.78 11.06
C GLY A 143 9.49 -13.25 11.42
N ASN A 144 8.25 -13.71 11.32
CA ASN A 144 7.89 -15.08 11.66
C ASN A 144 8.11 -16.02 10.46
N ASP A 145 9.26 -16.70 10.46
CA ASP A 145 9.65 -17.61 9.39
C ASP A 145 8.80 -18.90 9.34
N GLU A 146 8.32 -19.37 10.49
CA GLU A 146 7.44 -20.55 10.54
C GLU A 146 6.10 -20.23 9.87
N TRP A 147 5.56 -19.03 10.12
CA TRP A 147 4.35 -18.54 9.47
C TRP A 147 4.53 -18.42 7.94
N LEU A 148 5.65 -17.86 7.49
CA LEU A 148 5.97 -17.76 6.06
C LEU A 148 6.05 -19.16 5.42
N ARG A 149 6.80 -20.10 6.04
CA ARG A 149 6.91 -21.47 5.54
C ARG A 149 5.57 -22.20 5.47
N ALA A 150 4.70 -21.98 6.44
CA ALA A 150 3.36 -22.60 6.46
C ALA A 150 2.44 -22.11 5.31
N LEU A 151 2.65 -20.89 4.83
CA LEU A 151 1.88 -20.31 3.72
C LEU A 151 2.53 -20.53 2.35
N TRP A 152 3.84 -20.79 2.29
CA TRP A 152 4.64 -20.65 1.09
C TRP A 152 4.14 -21.46 -0.12
N ASP A 153 3.81 -22.72 0.04
CA ASP A 153 3.29 -23.55 -1.07
C ASP A 153 1.95 -23.04 -1.61
N ARG A 154 1.14 -22.41 -0.76
CA ARG A 154 -0.12 -21.79 -1.15
C ARG A 154 0.12 -20.47 -1.87
N VAL A 155 1.10 -19.69 -1.43
CA VAL A 155 1.52 -18.44 -2.08
C VAL A 155 2.02 -18.72 -3.49
N LYS A 156 2.91 -19.72 -3.67
CA LYS A 156 3.37 -20.16 -5.00
C LYS A 156 2.19 -20.53 -5.90
N ARG A 157 1.25 -21.33 -5.39
CA ARG A 157 0.07 -21.76 -6.14
C ARG A 157 -0.81 -20.59 -6.57
N ALA A 158 -1.01 -19.59 -5.70
CA ALA A 158 -1.78 -18.40 -6.00
C ALA A 158 -1.09 -17.53 -7.07
N LEU A 159 0.24 -17.38 -7.00
CA LEU A 159 1.01 -16.64 -8.00
C LEU A 159 0.99 -17.35 -9.36
N GLU A 160 1.26 -18.65 -9.38
CA GLU A 160 1.35 -19.46 -10.59
C GLU A 160 -0.03 -19.70 -11.26
N TYR A 161 -1.12 -19.29 -10.60
CA TYR A 161 -2.43 -19.19 -11.25
C TYR A 161 -2.42 -18.19 -12.40
N ALA A 162 -1.61 -17.11 -12.32
CA ALA A 162 -1.42 -16.18 -13.41
C ALA A 162 -0.95 -16.87 -14.70
N TRP A 163 -0.08 -17.87 -14.59
CA TRP A 163 0.44 -18.64 -15.73
C TRP A 163 -0.61 -19.56 -16.39
N ARG A 164 -1.79 -19.65 -15.84
CA ARG A 164 -2.91 -20.41 -16.39
C ARG A 164 -3.97 -19.53 -17.01
N GLU A 165 -4.20 -18.36 -16.40
CA GLU A 165 -5.33 -17.51 -16.74
C GLU A 165 -4.93 -16.22 -17.48
N TRP A 166 -3.79 -15.61 -17.07
CA TRP A 166 -3.46 -14.26 -17.51
C TRP A 166 -2.11 -14.14 -18.21
N ASP A 167 -1.17 -15.02 -17.95
CA ASP A 167 0.21 -15.00 -18.48
C ASP A 167 0.64 -16.43 -18.82
N GLN A 168 0.03 -17.01 -19.86
CA GLN A 168 0.21 -18.44 -20.21
C GLN A 168 1.57 -18.74 -20.80
N ASP A 169 2.18 -17.80 -21.50
CA ASP A 169 3.53 -17.91 -22.07
C ASP A 169 4.64 -17.48 -21.11
N ARG A 170 4.26 -16.96 -19.93
CA ARG A 170 5.17 -16.56 -18.85
C ARG A 170 6.14 -15.45 -19.27
N ASP A 171 5.64 -14.50 -20.01
CA ASP A 171 6.41 -13.33 -20.42
C ASP A 171 6.34 -12.18 -19.40
N GLY A 172 5.50 -12.33 -18.36
CA GLY A 172 5.31 -11.35 -17.29
C GLY A 172 4.24 -10.31 -17.61
N VAL A 173 3.47 -10.48 -18.68
CA VAL A 173 2.39 -9.59 -19.10
C VAL A 173 1.04 -10.26 -18.89
N MET A 174 0.18 -9.64 -18.11
CA MET A 174 -1.17 -10.15 -17.90
C MET A 174 -2.08 -9.78 -19.07
N GLU A 175 -2.68 -10.79 -19.66
CA GLU A 175 -3.61 -10.71 -20.78
C GLU A 175 -4.99 -11.28 -20.40
N GLY A 176 -5.91 -11.33 -21.37
CA GLY A 176 -7.25 -11.89 -21.17
C GLY A 176 -8.13 -11.02 -20.29
N VAL A 177 -9.02 -11.68 -19.55
CA VAL A 177 -10.08 -11.05 -18.76
C VAL A 177 -9.61 -10.87 -17.32
N GLN A 178 -9.57 -9.64 -16.82
CA GLN A 178 -9.01 -9.28 -15.52
C GLN A 178 -10.05 -8.54 -14.68
N HIS A 179 -10.74 -9.28 -13.79
CA HIS A 179 -11.62 -8.68 -12.79
C HIS A 179 -10.83 -7.89 -11.75
N ASN A 180 -11.37 -6.76 -11.28
CA ASN A 180 -10.65 -5.83 -10.42
C ASN A 180 -11.59 -5.00 -9.53
N THR A 181 -11.00 -4.14 -8.70
CA THR A 181 -11.65 -3.29 -7.69
C THR A 181 -12.70 -2.32 -8.23
N TYR A 182 -12.75 -2.12 -9.54
CA TYR A 182 -13.79 -1.29 -10.18
C TYR A 182 -15.04 -2.08 -10.58
N ASP A 183 -15.17 -3.33 -10.16
CA ASP A 183 -16.29 -4.24 -10.48
C ASP A 183 -16.49 -4.40 -12.00
N ILE A 184 -15.41 -4.35 -12.76
CA ILE A 184 -15.38 -4.50 -14.21
C ILE A 184 -14.32 -5.51 -14.64
N GLU A 185 -14.42 -5.92 -15.90
CA GLU A 185 -13.42 -6.75 -16.57
C GLU A 185 -12.56 -5.87 -17.49
N LEU A 186 -11.26 -5.75 -17.19
CA LEU A 186 -10.30 -5.21 -18.15
C LEU A 186 -9.81 -6.30 -19.10
N TYR A 187 -9.71 -5.99 -20.38
CA TYR A 187 -9.33 -6.91 -21.44
C TYR A 187 -7.96 -6.54 -22.00
N GLY A 188 -6.95 -7.34 -21.71
CA GLY A 188 -5.59 -7.15 -22.17
C GLY A 188 -4.67 -6.37 -21.23
N PRO A 189 -3.42 -6.12 -21.66
CA PRO A 189 -2.37 -5.55 -20.83
C PRO A 189 -2.69 -4.15 -20.31
N ASN A 190 -2.50 -3.96 -19.01
CA ASN A 190 -2.61 -2.69 -18.32
C ASN A 190 -1.70 -2.69 -17.08
N THR A 191 -1.27 -1.52 -16.64
CA THR A 191 -0.31 -1.42 -15.53
C THR A 191 -0.96 -1.51 -14.16
N MET A 192 -2.27 -1.31 -14.01
CA MET A 192 -2.94 -1.49 -12.72
C MET A 192 -2.80 -2.95 -12.25
N MET A 193 -3.20 -3.94 -13.07
CA MET A 193 -3.00 -5.37 -12.78
C MET A 193 -1.53 -5.76 -12.94
N GLY A 194 -0.88 -5.29 -13.99
CA GLY A 194 0.51 -5.61 -14.30
C GLY A 194 1.46 -5.18 -13.20
N SER A 195 1.28 -4.00 -12.58
CA SER A 195 2.13 -3.57 -11.46
C SER A 195 1.97 -4.45 -10.22
N PHE A 196 0.75 -4.92 -9.91
CA PHE A 196 0.54 -5.90 -8.85
C PHE A 196 1.21 -7.23 -9.17
N TYR A 197 1.13 -7.69 -10.43
CA TYR A 197 1.77 -8.95 -10.85
C TYR A 197 3.29 -8.86 -10.78
N LEU A 198 3.89 -7.80 -11.31
CA LEU A 198 5.34 -7.56 -11.19
C LEU A 198 5.78 -7.46 -9.72
N GLY A 199 4.99 -6.78 -8.88
CA GLY A 199 5.24 -6.70 -7.44
C GLY A 199 5.14 -8.06 -6.76
N ALA A 200 4.15 -8.89 -7.13
CA ALA A 200 3.99 -10.25 -6.61
C ALA A 200 5.16 -11.16 -7.00
N LEU A 201 5.64 -11.07 -8.25
CA LEU A 201 6.83 -11.80 -8.71
C LEU A 201 8.08 -11.40 -7.92
N ARG A 202 8.29 -10.09 -7.70
CA ARG A 202 9.40 -9.59 -6.88
C ARG A 202 9.30 -10.01 -5.42
N ALA A 203 8.12 -9.95 -4.81
CA ALA A 203 7.89 -10.41 -3.45
C ALA A 203 8.15 -11.91 -3.31
N ALA A 204 7.67 -12.71 -4.27
CA ALA A 204 7.88 -14.15 -4.29
C ALA A 204 9.35 -14.52 -4.54
N GLU A 205 10.07 -13.80 -5.39
CA GLU A 205 11.51 -13.95 -5.56
C GLU A 205 12.26 -13.77 -4.24
N GLU A 206 12.00 -12.68 -3.49
CA GLU A 206 12.64 -12.41 -2.20
C GLU A 206 12.32 -13.49 -1.16
N MET A 207 11.05 -13.92 -1.07
CA MET A 207 10.64 -14.99 -0.17
C MET A 207 11.27 -16.32 -0.55
N ALA A 208 11.31 -16.69 -1.84
CA ALA A 208 11.94 -17.91 -2.33
C ALA A 208 13.45 -17.96 -2.02
N ARG A 209 14.17 -16.84 -2.28
CA ARG A 209 15.60 -16.73 -1.93
C ARG A 209 15.83 -16.93 -0.44
N TYR A 210 15.04 -16.27 0.38
CA TYR A 210 15.15 -16.38 1.83
C TYR A 210 14.91 -17.82 2.32
N LEU A 211 13.94 -18.51 1.71
CA LEU A 211 13.61 -19.90 2.04
C LEU A 211 14.57 -20.94 1.44
N GLY A 212 15.53 -20.51 0.61
CA GLY A 212 16.54 -21.37 -0.03
C GLY A 212 16.08 -22.00 -1.36
N GLU A 213 14.94 -21.59 -1.92
CA GLU A 213 14.43 -22.05 -3.22
C GLU A 213 14.99 -21.18 -4.37
N THR A 214 16.31 -21.23 -4.58
CA THR A 214 17.02 -20.34 -5.51
C THR A 214 16.54 -20.48 -6.95
N GLU A 215 16.31 -21.71 -7.44
CA GLU A 215 15.82 -21.95 -8.81
C GLU A 215 14.46 -21.31 -9.05
N LYS A 216 13.57 -21.40 -8.04
CA LYS A 216 12.24 -20.78 -8.10
C LYS A 216 12.34 -19.25 -8.07
N ALA A 217 13.25 -18.71 -7.26
CA ALA A 217 13.51 -17.27 -7.22
C ALA A 217 14.00 -16.74 -8.58
N ASP A 218 14.91 -17.47 -9.22
CA ASP A 218 15.45 -17.10 -10.54
C ASP A 218 14.37 -17.20 -11.65
N GLU A 219 13.45 -18.17 -11.55
CA GLU A 219 12.28 -18.27 -12.45
C GLU A 219 11.39 -17.02 -12.32
N TYR A 220 11.01 -16.64 -11.09
CA TYR A 220 10.18 -15.44 -10.86
C TYR A 220 10.90 -14.17 -11.31
N ARG A 221 12.20 -14.06 -11.07
CA ARG A 221 13.01 -12.93 -11.53
C ARG A 221 12.99 -12.78 -13.03
N LYS A 222 13.14 -13.86 -13.78
CA LYS A 222 13.14 -13.86 -15.24
C LYS A 222 11.79 -13.37 -15.80
N VAL A 223 10.68 -13.86 -15.25
CA VAL A 223 9.33 -13.45 -15.66
C VAL A 223 9.11 -11.97 -15.35
N TYR A 224 9.52 -11.52 -14.15
CA TYR A 224 9.45 -10.11 -13.77
C TYR A 224 10.23 -9.20 -14.74
N GLU A 225 11.48 -9.54 -15.08
CA GLU A 225 12.31 -8.70 -15.94
C GLU A 225 11.74 -8.58 -17.35
N SER A 226 11.19 -9.68 -17.88
CA SER A 226 10.52 -9.70 -19.19
C SER A 226 9.27 -8.80 -19.18
N GLY A 227 8.37 -8.99 -18.23
CA GLY A 227 7.13 -8.22 -18.15
C GLY A 227 7.37 -6.73 -17.90
N ARG A 228 8.32 -6.39 -17.03
CA ARG A 228 8.74 -5.01 -16.79
C ARG A 228 9.18 -4.33 -18.09
N ALA A 229 10.09 -4.96 -18.80
CA ALA A 229 10.63 -4.39 -20.04
C ALA A 229 9.53 -4.18 -21.08
N TRP A 230 8.66 -5.19 -21.25
CA TRP A 230 7.56 -5.11 -22.21
C TRP A 230 6.57 -3.97 -21.87
N MET A 231 6.16 -3.86 -20.60
CA MET A 231 5.18 -2.84 -20.19
C MET A 231 5.75 -1.42 -20.31
N ASP A 232 7.02 -1.21 -19.94
CA ASP A 232 7.69 0.09 -20.09
C ASP A 232 7.81 0.50 -21.58
N GLU A 233 8.02 -0.45 -22.49
CA GLU A 233 8.15 -0.19 -23.92
C GLU A 233 6.80 0.03 -24.60
N HIS A 234 5.76 -0.76 -24.27
CA HIS A 234 4.51 -0.83 -25.04
C HIS A 234 3.37 -0.04 -24.42
N LEU A 235 3.32 0.10 -23.09
CA LEU A 235 2.20 0.77 -22.42
C LEU A 235 2.49 2.22 -22.03
N PHE A 236 3.77 2.65 -21.98
CA PHE A 236 4.12 4.02 -21.66
C PHE A 236 4.01 4.90 -22.91
N ASN A 237 3.14 5.91 -22.87
CA ASN A 237 2.87 6.78 -24.04
C ASN A 237 3.76 8.04 -24.08
N GLY A 238 4.75 8.15 -23.19
CA GLY A 238 5.61 9.32 -23.02
C GLY A 238 5.19 10.24 -21.87
N GLU A 239 4.00 10.06 -21.32
CA GLU A 239 3.50 10.84 -20.17
C GLU A 239 2.96 9.93 -19.05
N TYR A 240 2.20 8.89 -19.41
CA TYR A 240 1.58 7.94 -18.47
C TYR A 240 1.35 6.58 -19.14
N TYR A 241 0.99 5.58 -18.36
CA TYR A 241 0.69 4.25 -18.89
C TYR A 241 -0.76 4.14 -19.36
N VAL A 242 -0.94 3.51 -20.50
CA VAL A 242 -2.24 3.26 -21.12
C VAL A 242 -2.64 1.79 -21.02
N HIS A 243 -3.90 1.50 -21.22
CA HIS A 243 -4.43 0.16 -21.32
C HIS A 243 -4.51 -0.26 -22.80
N GLU A 244 -3.79 -1.31 -23.17
CA GLU A 244 -3.91 -1.94 -24.48
C GLU A 244 -5.11 -2.89 -24.49
N VAL A 245 -6.24 -2.41 -24.99
CA VAL A 245 -7.47 -3.22 -25.03
C VAL A 245 -7.37 -4.29 -26.11
N ARG A 246 -7.42 -5.56 -25.68
CA ARG A 246 -7.43 -6.72 -26.58
C ARG A 246 -8.80 -7.41 -26.52
N PRO A 247 -9.62 -7.32 -27.59
CA PRO A 247 -10.93 -7.98 -27.62
C PRO A 247 -10.84 -9.48 -27.35
N ALA A 248 -11.74 -9.99 -26.50
CA ALA A 248 -11.76 -11.41 -26.12
C ALA A 248 -12.45 -12.31 -27.16
N SER A 249 -13.12 -11.72 -28.16
CA SER A 249 -13.76 -12.47 -29.25
C SER A 249 -13.70 -11.73 -30.58
N PRO A 250 -13.79 -12.44 -31.73
CA PRO A 250 -13.75 -11.83 -33.06
C PRO A 250 -14.90 -10.87 -33.34
N GLU A 251 -16.00 -10.94 -32.63
CA GLU A 251 -17.17 -10.06 -32.76
C GLU A 251 -16.95 -8.69 -32.12
N MET A 252 -15.97 -8.59 -31.21
CA MET A 252 -15.64 -7.34 -30.53
C MET A 252 -14.82 -6.46 -31.46
N SER A 253 -15.14 -5.17 -31.48
CA SER A 253 -14.41 -4.15 -32.23
C SER A 253 -13.16 -3.69 -31.50
N THR A 254 -12.15 -3.25 -32.22
CA THR A 254 -10.99 -2.51 -31.69
C THR A 254 -11.19 -0.99 -31.67
N ASP A 255 -12.27 -0.49 -32.32
CA ASP A 255 -12.60 0.94 -32.31
C ASP A 255 -13.34 1.35 -31.03
N PRO A 256 -12.77 2.22 -30.19
CA PRO A 256 -13.38 2.68 -28.94
C PRO A 256 -14.75 3.38 -29.13
N GLN A 257 -15.06 3.86 -30.32
CA GLN A 257 -16.34 4.51 -30.65
C GLN A 257 -17.39 3.52 -31.16
N SER A 258 -17.04 2.26 -31.37
CA SER A 258 -17.98 1.21 -31.77
C SER A 258 -18.83 0.74 -30.60
N SER A 259 -20.11 0.46 -30.84
CA SER A 259 -20.98 -0.21 -29.84
C SER A 259 -20.55 -1.64 -29.52
N ASN A 260 -19.71 -2.25 -30.38
CA ASN A 260 -19.16 -3.59 -30.19
C ASN A 260 -17.77 -3.58 -29.55
N PHE A 261 -17.23 -2.41 -29.20
CA PHE A 261 -16.03 -2.33 -28.37
C PHE A 261 -16.31 -2.91 -26.98
N PRO A 262 -15.37 -3.61 -26.34
CA PRO A 262 -15.57 -4.10 -24.99
C PRO A 262 -16.00 -2.94 -24.06
N LYS A 263 -17.09 -3.13 -23.34
CA LYS A 263 -17.61 -2.09 -22.44
C LYS A 263 -16.68 -1.87 -21.26
N TYR A 264 -16.70 -0.65 -20.75
CA TYR A 264 -16.06 -0.27 -19.49
C TYR A 264 -14.53 -0.33 -19.51
N GLN A 265 -13.94 -0.25 -20.70
CA GLN A 265 -12.50 -0.24 -20.85
C GLN A 265 -11.91 1.18 -20.64
N LEU A 266 -10.64 1.23 -20.29
CA LEU A 266 -9.90 2.47 -20.07
C LEU A 266 -9.26 2.98 -21.39
N GLY A 267 -8.63 2.08 -22.17
CA GLY A 267 -7.92 2.43 -23.40
C GLY A 267 -6.83 3.48 -23.13
N LYS A 268 -6.91 4.63 -23.81
CA LYS A 268 -5.94 5.74 -23.68
C LYS A 268 -6.16 6.65 -22.47
N GLY A 269 -7.01 6.27 -21.51
CA GLY A 269 -7.26 7.05 -20.31
C GLY A 269 -6.09 7.06 -19.34
N CYS A 270 -5.91 8.18 -18.65
CA CYS A 270 -4.98 8.33 -17.53
C CYS A 270 -5.69 7.87 -16.25
N LEU A 271 -5.41 6.66 -15.78
CA LEU A 271 -5.97 6.10 -14.55
C LEU A 271 -5.17 6.57 -13.33
N SER A 272 -5.83 6.95 -12.25
CA SER A 272 -5.15 7.49 -11.07
C SER A 272 -4.29 6.46 -10.35
N ASP A 273 -4.78 5.26 -10.17
CA ASP A 273 -4.05 4.17 -9.51
C ASP A 273 -3.38 3.18 -10.49
N GLN A 274 -3.04 3.64 -11.70
CA GLN A 274 -2.36 2.84 -12.72
C GLN A 274 -1.07 2.15 -12.26
N LEU A 275 -0.44 2.67 -11.21
CA LEU A 275 0.83 2.19 -10.64
C LEU A 275 0.68 1.70 -9.18
N ILE A 276 -0.49 1.18 -8.81
CA ILE A 276 -0.77 0.78 -7.42
C ILE A 276 0.19 -0.30 -6.90
N GLY A 277 0.63 -1.24 -7.74
CA GLY A 277 1.63 -2.23 -7.35
C GLY A 277 3.01 -1.61 -7.10
N GLN A 278 3.40 -0.58 -7.86
CA GLN A 278 4.64 0.19 -7.62
C GLN A 278 4.58 0.94 -6.27
N TRP A 279 3.44 1.56 -5.95
CA TRP A 279 3.20 2.16 -4.64
C TRP A 279 3.42 1.14 -3.50
N PHE A 280 2.85 -0.06 -3.65
CA PHE A 280 3.02 -1.12 -2.66
C PHE A 280 4.49 -1.55 -2.55
N ALA A 281 5.17 -1.71 -3.68
CA ALA A 281 6.60 -2.05 -3.74
C ALA A 281 7.47 -1.00 -3.02
N ARG A 282 7.15 0.30 -3.14
CA ARG A 282 7.82 1.37 -2.38
C ARG A 282 7.66 1.18 -0.87
N MET A 283 6.44 0.98 -0.39
CA MET A 283 6.19 0.79 1.05
C MET A 283 6.96 -0.38 1.66
N VAL A 284 7.15 -1.46 0.89
CA VAL A 284 7.81 -2.68 1.38
C VAL A 284 9.26 -2.83 0.88
N ARG A 285 9.80 -1.77 0.27
CA ARG A 285 11.18 -1.68 -0.25
C ARG A 285 11.58 -2.82 -1.19
N LEU A 286 10.68 -3.20 -2.09
CA LEU A 286 10.98 -4.12 -3.20
C LEU A 286 11.69 -3.44 -4.39
N GLY A 287 11.81 -2.10 -4.35
CA GLY A 287 12.44 -1.29 -5.39
C GLY A 287 11.51 -0.89 -6.53
N ASP A 288 12.11 -0.54 -7.65
CA ASP A 288 11.41 -0.05 -8.83
C ASP A 288 10.89 -1.20 -9.67
N LEU A 289 9.55 -1.28 -9.84
CA LEU A 289 8.91 -2.25 -10.73
C LEU A 289 8.96 -1.80 -12.20
N PHE A 290 9.08 -0.50 -12.42
CA PHE A 290 9.16 0.16 -13.74
C PHE A 290 10.37 1.08 -13.81
N ALA A 291 10.62 1.69 -14.97
CA ALA A 291 11.63 2.74 -15.10
C ALA A 291 11.27 3.93 -14.20
N PRO A 292 12.17 4.38 -13.30
CA PRO A 292 11.87 5.45 -12.34
C PRO A 292 11.38 6.75 -13.01
N GLU A 293 11.93 7.08 -14.17
CA GLU A 293 11.56 8.25 -14.95
C GLU A 293 10.11 8.15 -15.44
N HIS A 294 9.68 6.96 -15.89
CA HIS A 294 8.31 6.71 -16.32
C HIS A 294 7.33 6.78 -15.15
N VAL A 295 7.71 6.24 -13.98
CA VAL A 295 6.91 6.34 -12.74
C VAL A 295 6.69 7.81 -12.37
N CYS A 296 7.75 8.62 -12.34
CA CYS A 296 7.68 10.05 -12.05
C CYS A 296 6.76 10.79 -13.04
N LEU A 297 6.95 10.56 -14.35
CA LEU A 297 6.13 11.21 -15.39
C LEU A 297 4.66 10.79 -15.29
N ALA A 298 4.39 9.51 -15.03
CA ALA A 298 3.03 9.00 -14.90
C ALA A 298 2.30 9.62 -13.70
N LEU A 299 2.97 9.74 -12.54
CA LEU A 299 2.40 10.38 -11.35
C LEU A 299 2.17 11.87 -11.52
N GLN A 300 3.10 12.58 -12.18
CA GLN A 300 2.90 13.99 -12.53
C GLN A 300 1.71 14.15 -13.49
N SER A 301 1.55 13.24 -14.45
CA SER A 301 0.42 13.24 -15.39
C SER A 301 -0.90 12.96 -14.67
N VAL A 302 -0.93 12.01 -13.73
CA VAL A 302 -2.10 11.75 -12.87
C VAL A 302 -2.48 13.03 -12.11
N PHE A 303 -1.53 13.69 -11.47
CA PHE A 303 -1.81 14.95 -10.78
C PHE A 303 -2.31 16.03 -11.76
N ARG A 304 -1.62 16.22 -12.86
CA ARG A 304 -1.95 17.26 -13.87
C ARG A 304 -3.34 17.09 -14.48
N TYR A 305 -3.74 15.86 -14.79
CA TYR A 305 -4.95 15.61 -15.56
C TYR A 305 -6.16 15.26 -14.68
N ASN A 306 -5.95 14.54 -13.58
CA ASN A 306 -7.04 14.02 -12.75
C ASN A 306 -7.33 14.89 -11.53
N TRP A 307 -6.34 15.64 -10.99
CA TRP A 307 -6.59 16.56 -9.89
C TRP A 307 -7.42 17.76 -10.32
N LYS A 308 -8.47 18.03 -9.58
CA LYS A 308 -9.33 19.20 -9.73
C LYS A 308 -9.35 19.98 -8.42
N SER A 309 -8.93 21.25 -8.47
CA SER A 309 -9.02 22.16 -7.33
C SER A 309 -10.45 22.67 -7.07
N ASP A 310 -11.34 22.48 -8.04
CA ASP A 310 -12.75 22.88 -8.03
C ASP A 310 -13.54 21.93 -8.95
N LEU A 311 -14.63 21.39 -8.45
CA LEU A 311 -15.51 20.46 -9.17
C LEU A 311 -16.83 21.09 -9.62
N SER A 312 -16.99 22.43 -9.55
CA SER A 312 -18.23 23.13 -9.92
C SER A 312 -18.69 22.86 -11.35
N GLU A 313 -17.73 22.72 -12.28
CA GLU A 313 -17.99 22.41 -13.70
C GLU A 313 -17.89 20.91 -14.01
N HIS A 314 -17.59 20.07 -13.01
CA HIS A 314 -17.43 18.64 -13.21
C HIS A 314 -18.77 17.92 -13.26
N VAL A 315 -18.94 17.07 -14.27
CA VAL A 315 -20.15 16.26 -14.45
C VAL A 315 -19.81 14.80 -14.12
N ASN A 316 -20.51 14.25 -13.14
CA ASN A 316 -20.40 12.85 -12.74
C ASN A 316 -21.70 12.11 -13.10
N CYS A 317 -21.57 10.96 -13.76
CA CYS A 317 -22.71 10.19 -14.24
C CYS A 317 -23.26 9.17 -13.22
N GLN A 318 -22.56 8.93 -12.10
CA GLN A 318 -22.97 7.95 -11.09
C GLN A 318 -22.97 8.52 -9.67
N ARG A 319 -22.07 8.01 -8.79
CA ARG A 319 -22.02 8.38 -7.38
C ARG A 319 -21.19 9.65 -7.20
N ILE A 320 -21.68 10.57 -6.39
CA ILE A 320 -21.05 11.86 -6.16
C ILE A 320 -20.50 11.89 -4.74
N TYR A 321 -19.17 11.81 -4.61
CA TYR A 321 -18.48 11.86 -3.33
C TYR A 321 -17.74 13.17 -3.06
N ALA A 322 -17.53 13.97 -4.11
CA ALA A 322 -17.04 15.34 -4.06
C ALA A 322 -17.78 16.18 -5.10
N LEU A 323 -18.10 17.46 -4.80
CA LEU A 323 -18.93 18.31 -5.64
C LEU A 323 -18.71 19.81 -5.37
N ASN A 324 -19.23 20.65 -6.28
CA ASN A 324 -19.16 22.11 -6.20
C ASN A 324 -17.72 22.64 -6.06
N ASP A 325 -17.50 23.52 -5.12
CA ASP A 325 -16.21 24.15 -4.79
C ASP A 325 -15.19 23.18 -4.12
N GLU A 326 -15.50 21.91 -4.04
CA GLU A 326 -14.60 20.92 -3.45
C GLU A 326 -13.50 20.51 -4.44
N ALA A 327 -12.31 20.25 -3.90
CA ALA A 327 -11.23 19.64 -4.66
C ALA A 327 -11.33 18.12 -4.64
N GLY A 328 -10.81 17.45 -5.67
CA GLY A 328 -10.78 15.98 -5.74
C GLY A 328 -9.92 15.44 -6.87
N LEU A 329 -9.44 14.20 -6.69
CA LEU A 329 -8.72 13.46 -7.72
C LEU A 329 -9.68 12.49 -8.41
N LEU A 330 -9.97 12.75 -9.69
CA LEU A 330 -10.81 11.87 -10.51
C LEU A 330 -10.14 10.51 -10.70
N LEU A 331 -10.93 9.44 -10.81
CA LEU A 331 -10.37 8.10 -11.02
C LEU A 331 -9.70 7.96 -12.40
N ALA A 332 -10.26 8.56 -13.44
CA ALA A 332 -9.64 8.57 -14.77
C ALA A 332 -10.08 9.77 -15.61
N THR A 333 -9.17 10.22 -16.48
CA THR A 333 -9.47 11.21 -17.53
C THR A 333 -8.91 10.78 -18.87
N TRP A 334 -9.35 11.40 -19.94
CA TRP A 334 -8.84 11.19 -21.31
C TRP A 334 -8.29 12.51 -21.86
N PRO A 335 -7.13 12.97 -21.39
CA PRO A 335 -6.61 14.32 -21.71
C PRO A 335 -6.32 14.52 -23.20
N HIS A 336 -6.00 13.42 -23.92
CA HIS A 336 -5.71 13.43 -25.36
C HIS A 336 -6.84 12.85 -26.20
N GLY A 337 -8.06 12.76 -25.63
CA GLY A 337 -9.19 12.14 -26.31
C GLY A 337 -9.14 10.60 -26.30
N GLY A 338 -10.03 9.98 -27.07
CA GLY A 338 -10.11 8.51 -27.13
C GLY A 338 -10.91 7.89 -25.99
N ARG A 339 -11.73 8.69 -25.26
CA ARG A 339 -12.70 8.17 -24.28
C ARG A 339 -13.63 7.20 -25.01
N PRO A 340 -13.75 5.93 -24.55
CA PRO A 340 -14.64 4.96 -25.17
C PRO A 340 -16.10 5.41 -25.15
N LEU A 341 -16.91 4.90 -26.11
CA LEU A 341 -18.36 5.17 -26.14
C LEU A 341 -19.06 4.74 -24.83
N PHE A 342 -18.61 3.61 -24.27
CA PHE A 342 -19.02 3.12 -22.96
C PHE A 342 -17.78 3.04 -22.05
N PRO A 343 -17.35 4.17 -21.46
CA PRO A 343 -16.17 4.19 -20.61
C PRO A 343 -16.40 3.44 -19.30
N PHE A 344 -15.34 3.21 -18.57
CA PHE A 344 -15.42 2.61 -17.25
C PHE A 344 -16.30 3.49 -16.32
N PRO A 345 -17.31 2.89 -15.63
CA PRO A 345 -18.43 3.66 -15.07
C PRO A 345 -18.04 4.65 -13.97
N TYR A 346 -16.97 4.33 -13.21
CA TYR A 346 -16.53 5.15 -12.07
C TYR A 346 -15.48 6.20 -12.45
N SER A 347 -15.15 6.35 -13.74
CA SER A 347 -14.09 7.25 -14.21
C SER A 347 -14.19 8.68 -13.66
N ASP A 348 -15.41 9.18 -13.54
CA ASP A 348 -15.69 10.56 -13.13
C ASP A 348 -15.84 10.71 -11.61
N GLU A 349 -15.68 9.62 -10.83
CA GLU A 349 -15.80 9.63 -9.37
C GLU A 349 -14.49 10.04 -8.68
N VAL A 350 -14.61 10.40 -7.38
CA VAL A 350 -13.50 10.73 -6.50
C VAL A 350 -13.58 9.81 -5.29
N TRP A 351 -12.57 8.94 -5.10
CA TRP A 351 -12.54 7.98 -4.00
C TRP A 351 -11.38 8.30 -3.05
N THR A 352 -11.70 8.62 -1.79
CA THR A 352 -10.69 9.09 -0.83
C THR A 352 -9.54 8.11 -0.62
N GLY A 353 -9.82 6.82 -0.65
CA GLY A 353 -8.78 5.81 -0.52
C GLY A 353 -7.78 5.80 -1.68
N ILE A 354 -8.24 6.05 -2.92
CA ILE A 354 -7.35 6.21 -4.09
C ILE A 354 -6.63 7.55 -4.03
N GLU A 355 -7.30 8.63 -3.59
CA GLU A 355 -6.64 9.92 -3.37
C GLU A 355 -5.45 9.78 -2.40
N TYR A 356 -5.61 9.08 -1.27
CA TYR A 356 -4.53 8.83 -0.32
C TYR A 356 -3.43 7.92 -0.87
N GLN A 357 -3.81 6.90 -1.66
CA GLN A 357 -2.85 6.03 -2.32
C GLN A 357 -1.96 6.83 -3.28
N VAL A 358 -2.56 7.65 -4.17
CA VAL A 358 -1.83 8.48 -5.12
C VAL A 358 -1.01 9.54 -4.40
N ALA A 359 -1.58 10.21 -3.38
CA ALA A 359 -0.88 11.21 -2.59
C ALA A 359 0.39 10.65 -1.94
N SER A 360 0.29 9.49 -1.29
CA SER A 360 1.45 8.85 -0.68
C SER A 360 2.46 8.34 -1.73
N HIS A 361 2.01 7.91 -2.91
CA HIS A 361 2.92 7.53 -4.00
C HIS A 361 3.67 8.75 -4.56
N LEU A 362 2.99 9.87 -4.79
CA LEU A 362 3.62 11.15 -5.15
C LEU A 362 4.72 11.55 -4.14
N ILE A 363 4.41 11.43 -2.84
CA ILE A 363 5.39 11.72 -1.78
C ILE A 363 6.59 10.78 -1.85
N TYR A 364 6.41 9.48 -2.08
CA TYR A 364 7.52 8.53 -2.25
C TYR A 364 8.43 8.89 -3.43
N GLU A 365 7.89 9.48 -4.49
CA GLU A 365 8.65 9.89 -5.68
C GLU A 365 9.15 11.35 -5.61
N GLY A 366 8.99 12.01 -4.44
CA GLY A 366 9.53 13.36 -4.19
C GLY A 366 8.57 14.52 -4.51
N PHE A 367 7.35 14.25 -5.00
CA PHE A 367 6.31 15.25 -5.27
C PHE A 367 5.48 15.51 -4.00
N VAL A 368 6.16 16.04 -2.97
CA VAL A 368 5.57 16.21 -1.63
C VAL A 368 4.43 17.22 -1.63
N GLU A 369 4.59 18.34 -2.33
CA GLU A 369 3.59 19.41 -2.39
C GLU A 369 2.29 18.93 -3.07
N GLU A 370 2.42 18.21 -4.18
CA GLU A 370 1.28 17.64 -4.92
C GLU A 370 0.54 16.60 -4.07
N GLY A 371 1.29 15.73 -3.40
CA GLY A 371 0.71 14.75 -2.48
C GLY A 371 -0.04 15.43 -1.33
N LEU A 372 0.53 16.44 -0.70
CA LEU A 372 -0.10 17.18 0.39
C LEU A 372 -1.31 18.00 -0.09
N ALA A 373 -1.30 18.51 -1.33
CA ALA A 373 -2.46 19.20 -1.91
C ALA A 373 -3.67 18.24 -2.03
N ILE A 374 -3.46 17.00 -2.46
CA ILE A 374 -4.51 15.98 -2.50
C ILE A 374 -5.04 15.70 -1.10
N VAL A 375 -4.14 15.44 -0.13
CA VAL A 375 -4.54 15.16 1.27
C VAL A 375 -5.38 16.30 1.84
N LYS A 376 -4.95 17.54 1.63
CA LYS A 376 -5.69 18.71 2.07
C LYS A 376 -7.07 18.77 1.42
N GLY A 377 -7.18 18.56 0.11
CA GLY A 377 -8.44 18.53 -0.61
C GLY A 377 -9.41 17.48 -0.05
N VAL A 378 -8.92 16.29 0.31
CA VAL A 378 -9.73 15.29 0.99
C VAL A 378 -10.23 15.83 2.35
N ARG A 379 -9.33 16.31 3.20
CA ARG A 379 -9.69 16.70 4.57
C ARG A 379 -10.58 17.95 4.62
N ASP A 380 -10.44 18.88 3.69
CA ASP A 380 -11.33 20.03 3.54
C ASP A 380 -12.81 19.62 3.26
N ARG A 381 -13.05 18.41 2.74
CA ARG A 381 -14.39 17.84 2.56
C ARG A 381 -14.98 17.27 3.85
N TYR A 382 -14.16 16.94 4.85
CA TYR A 382 -14.54 16.21 6.07
C TYR A 382 -14.21 17.00 7.35
N THR A 383 -14.59 18.28 7.39
CA THR A 383 -14.26 19.22 8.47
C THR A 383 -15.13 19.12 9.72
N GLY A 384 -16.21 18.33 9.68
CA GLY A 384 -17.24 18.32 10.72
C GLY A 384 -18.39 19.31 10.42
N GLU A 385 -18.13 20.38 9.69
CA GLU A 385 -19.16 21.28 9.19
C GLU A 385 -19.82 20.76 7.91
N ARG A 386 -19.00 20.27 6.98
CA ARG A 386 -19.47 19.72 5.69
C ARG A 386 -19.83 18.24 5.82
N ARG A 387 -18.92 17.41 6.31
CA ARG A 387 -19.12 15.95 6.51
C ARG A 387 -18.47 15.50 7.81
N ASN A 388 -18.90 14.32 8.29
CA ASN A 388 -18.32 13.68 9.47
C ASN A 388 -16.83 13.32 9.22
N PRO A 389 -15.89 13.86 10.02
CA PRO A 389 -14.46 13.67 9.80
C PRO A 389 -13.98 12.20 9.96
N TRP A 390 -14.75 11.36 10.64
CA TRP A 390 -14.44 9.94 10.85
C TRP A 390 -15.17 9.01 9.89
N ASN A 391 -15.95 9.54 8.95
CA ASN A 391 -16.75 8.76 8.01
C ASN A 391 -16.46 9.18 6.57
N GLU A 392 -15.32 8.79 6.05
CA GLU A 392 -15.10 8.82 4.61
C GLU A 392 -15.84 7.64 3.99
N PHE A 393 -16.73 7.95 3.06
CA PHE A 393 -17.61 6.98 2.45
C PHE A 393 -17.30 6.80 0.95
N GLU A 394 -17.59 5.61 0.47
CA GLU A 394 -17.53 5.25 -0.94
C GLU A 394 -18.81 4.43 -1.24
N CYS A 395 -18.72 3.11 -1.44
CA CYS A 395 -19.90 2.24 -1.56
C CYS A 395 -20.68 2.10 -0.23
N GLY A 396 -20.02 2.33 0.93
CA GLY A 396 -20.61 2.33 2.26
C GLY A 396 -19.96 3.36 3.17
N ASN A 397 -20.49 3.53 4.38
CA ASN A 397 -19.87 4.37 5.40
C ASN A 397 -18.61 3.71 5.96
N HIS A 398 -17.68 4.50 6.49
CA HIS A 398 -16.43 4.03 7.09
C HIS A 398 -15.72 3.02 6.17
N TYR A 399 -15.50 3.42 4.94
CA TYR A 399 -15.03 2.54 3.88
C TYR A 399 -13.55 2.18 4.06
N ALA A 400 -13.23 0.89 4.00
CA ALA A 400 -11.91 0.36 4.35
C ALA A 400 -10.77 0.93 3.50
N ARG A 401 -11.02 1.26 2.21
CA ARG A 401 -10.02 1.84 1.31
C ARG A 401 -9.41 3.14 1.85
N ALA A 402 -10.18 3.95 2.59
CA ALA A 402 -9.69 5.20 3.20
C ALA A 402 -8.55 4.99 4.20
N MET A 403 -8.35 3.76 4.72
CA MET A 403 -7.17 3.41 5.53
C MET A 403 -5.86 3.42 4.72
N ALA A 404 -5.88 3.69 3.41
CA ALA A 404 -4.70 4.05 2.62
C ALA A 404 -4.00 5.30 3.17
N SER A 405 -4.72 6.14 3.91
CA SER A 405 -4.16 7.32 4.59
C SER A 405 -2.97 7.00 5.50
N TYR A 406 -2.89 5.79 6.07
CA TYR A 406 -1.73 5.38 6.88
C TYR A 406 -0.42 5.37 6.09
N ALA A 407 -0.47 5.13 4.78
CA ALA A 407 0.71 5.17 3.92
C ALA A 407 1.33 6.58 3.80
N LEU A 408 0.57 7.65 4.08
CA LEU A 408 1.11 9.02 4.14
C LEU A 408 2.17 9.17 5.22
N LEU A 409 1.92 8.57 6.40
CA LEU A 409 2.87 8.54 7.51
C LEU A 409 4.15 7.80 7.11
N LEU A 410 4.01 6.65 6.43
CA LEU A 410 5.14 5.86 5.94
C LEU A 410 5.92 6.62 4.86
N ALA A 411 5.23 7.28 3.92
CA ALA A 411 5.86 7.99 2.82
C ALA A 411 6.62 9.25 3.28
N LEU A 412 6.03 10.04 4.20
CA LEU A 412 6.66 11.27 4.69
C LEU A 412 7.87 11.00 5.60
N SER A 413 7.85 9.91 6.36
CA SER A 413 8.98 9.47 7.17
C SER A 413 9.98 8.62 6.39
N ASP A 414 9.58 8.07 5.24
CA ASP A 414 10.24 6.98 4.54
C ASP A 414 10.59 5.81 5.48
N PHE A 415 9.68 5.54 6.43
CA PHE A 415 9.90 4.52 7.46
C PHE A 415 9.64 3.13 6.90
N PHE A 416 10.58 2.24 7.14
CA PHE A 416 10.46 0.82 6.88
C PHE A 416 11.18 0.01 7.96
N TYR A 417 10.60 -1.12 8.35
CA TYR A 417 11.22 -2.09 9.24
C TYR A 417 11.17 -3.49 8.62
N SER A 418 12.32 -4.13 8.57
CA SER A 418 12.43 -5.55 8.21
C SER A 418 12.77 -6.35 9.46
N ALA A 419 11.79 -7.02 10.04
CA ALA A 419 12.00 -7.87 11.20
C ALA A 419 12.94 -9.07 10.90
N PRO A 420 12.84 -9.76 9.72
CA PRO A 420 13.79 -10.82 9.38
C PRO A 420 15.24 -10.34 9.30
N ARG A 421 15.46 -9.09 8.91
CA ARG A 421 16.80 -8.48 8.78
C ARG A 421 17.17 -7.61 10.00
N GLN A 422 16.24 -7.39 10.93
CA GLN A 422 16.37 -6.46 12.06
C GLN A 422 16.87 -5.07 11.60
N LEU A 423 16.34 -4.61 10.48
CA LEU A 423 16.74 -3.38 9.80
C LEU A 423 15.68 -2.32 9.96
N VAL A 424 16.06 -1.17 10.52
CA VAL A 424 15.25 0.05 10.53
C VAL A 424 15.73 0.97 9.41
N HIS A 425 14.83 1.51 8.63
CA HIS A 425 15.11 2.59 7.68
C HIS A 425 14.18 3.77 7.93
N PHE A 426 14.70 4.99 7.89
CA PHE A 426 13.91 6.21 7.75
C PHE A 426 14.75 7.35 7.19
N ALA A 427 14.14 8.10 6.28
CA ALA A 427 14.75 9.23 5.61
C ALA A 427 13.67 10.29 5.32
N PRO A 428 13.36 11.18 6.28
CA PRO A 428 12.24 12.11 6.19
C PRO A 428 12.24 12.94 4.91
N ARG A 429 11.09 13.03 4.26
CA ARG A 429 10.89 13.76 3.01
C ARG A 429 10.35 15.18 3.22
N ILE A 430 10.04 15.51 4.47
CA ILE A 430 9.60 16.85 4.88
C ILE A 430 10.35 17.25 6.15
N SER A 431 10.77 18.53 6.25
CA SER A 431 11.45 19.12 7.41
C SER A 431 12.54 18.21 8.00
N PRO A 432 13.50 17.70 7.20
CA PRO A 432 14.48 16.72 7.68
C PRO A 432 15.41 17.26 8.77
N GLU A 433 15.45 18.58 8.95
CA GLU A 433 16.21 19.28 10.00
C GLU A 433 15.56 19.23 11.39
N ASP A 434 14.24 19.03 11.47
CA ASP A 434 13.48 18.89 12.72
C ASP A 434 12.25 18.02 12.48
N PHE A 435 12.45 16.73 12.49
CA PHE A 435 11.42 15.72 12.15
C PHE A 435 11.15 14.77 13.30
N ALA A 436 9.89 14.48 13.53
CA ALA A 436 9.42 13.40 14.42
C ALA A 436 8.20 12.70 13.82
N CYS A 437 8.17 11.37 13.87
CA CYS A 437 7.05 10.59 13.37
C CYS A 437 6.82 9.33 14.18
N PHE A 438 5.55 9.02 14.45
CA PHE A 438 5.12 7.75 15.02
C PHE A 438 5.48 6.59 14.10
N PHE A 439 5.91 5.46 14.68
CA PHE A 439 6.05 4.17 13.99
C PHE A 439 5.43 3.03 14.80
N SER A 440 5.00 1.97 14.11
CA SER A 440 4.50 0.74 14.75
C SER A 440 4.89 -0.48 13.92
N VAL A 441 5.30 -1.54 14.62
CA VAL A 441 5.66 -2.87 14.09
C VAL A 441 5.15 -3.95 15.03
N ASP A 442 5.29 -5.24 14.69
CA ASP A 442 4.74 -6.34 15.48
C ASP A 442 5.31 -6.40 16.92
N SER A 443 6.59 -6.11 17.09
CA SER A 443 7.28 -6.22 18.39
C SER A 443 7.16 -4.98 19.27
N GLY A 444 6.74 -3.82 18.73
CA GLY A 444 6.64 -2.58 19.50
C GLY A 444 6.32 -1.35 18.65
N TRP A 445 6.21 -0.21 19.31
CA TRP A 445 5.95 1.06 18.65
C TRP A 445 6.59 2.22 19.41
N GLY A 446 6.76 3.34 18.71
CA GLY A 446 7.42 4.50 19.26
C GLY A 446 7.48 5.67 18.29
N ILE A 447 8.58 6.43 18.35
CA ILE A 447 8.82 7.63 17.55
C ILE A 447 10.21 7.53 16.92
N VAL A 448 10.31 7.78 15.63
CA VAL A 448 11.58 8.12 14.96
C VAL A 448 11.72 9.63 14.91
N LYS A 449 12.95 10.11 15.13
CA LYS A 449 13.28 11.53 15.05
C LYS A 449 14.53 11.75 14.23
N GLN A 450 14.57 12.88 13.55
CA GLN A 450 15.77 13.38 12.89
C GLN A 450 15.92 14.87 13.18
N MET A 451 17.14 15.30 13.51
CA MET A 451 17.45 16.70 13.74
C MET A 451 18.85 17.06 13.24
N PHE A 452 19.01 18.30 12.83
CA PHE A 452 20.31 18.87 12.48
C PHE A 452 20.70 19.92 13.51
N GLY A 453 21.89 19.75 14.10
CA GLY A 453 22.49 20.72 15.01
C GLY A 453 23.74 21.34 14.40
N GLU A 454 24.37 22.21 15.16
CA GLU A 454 25.63 22.86 14.74
C GLU A 454 26.78 21.83 14.70
N GLY A 455 27.18 21.45 13.47
CA GLY A 455 28.24 20.48 13.21
C GLY A 455 27.85 19.00 13.40
N TYR A 456 26.54 18.67 13.58
CA TYR A 456 26.10 17.29 13.66
C TYR A 456 24.70 17.09 13.08
N LYS A 457 24.41 15.82 12.69
CA LYS A 457 23.09 15.30 12.36
C LYS A 457 22.77 14.16 13.31
N ARG A 458 21.53 14.06 13.74
CA ARG A 458 21.13 13.06 14.72
C ARG A 458 19.85 12.37 14.27
N ALA A 459 19.86 11.04 14.32
CA ALA A 459 18.71 10.17 14.13
C ALA A 459 18.42 9.38 15.42
N GLU A 460 17.16 9.28 15.80
CA GLU A 460 16.72 8.60 17.00
C GLU A 460 15.60 7.60 16.68
N VAL A 461 15.65 6.44 17.32
CA VAL A 461 14.57 5.46 17.37
C VAL A 461 14.19 5.24 18.83
N GLN A 462 13.11 5.87 19.26
CA GLN A 462 12.59 5.77 20.64
C GLN A 462 11.49 4.73 20.72
N VAL A 463 11.68 3.69 21.53
CA VAL A 463 10.66 2.67 21.79
C VAL A 463 9.80 3.07 22.99
N ILE A 464 8.49 3.27 22.77
CA ILE A 464 7.55 3.67 23.83
C ILE A 464 6.88 2.44 24.45
N ARG A 465 6.58 1.42 23.64
CA ARG A 465 6.04 0.13 24.10
C ARG A 465 6.66 -1.02 23.33
N GLY A 466 6.80 -2.16 24.01
CA GLY A 466 7.38 -3.35 23.42
C GLY A 466 8.90 -3.31 23.33
N SER A 467 9.44 -3.91 22.28
CA SER A 467 10.87 -3.91 21.99
C SER A 467 11.10 -3.87 20.48
N LEU A 468 12.26 -3.41 20.05
CA LEU A 468 12.63 -3.34 18.65
C LEU A 468 14.00 -4.02 18.47
N PRO A 469 14.07 -5.24 17.89
CA PRO A 469 15.32 -5.85 17.47
C PRO A 469 15.96 -5.04 16.33
N VAL A 470 17.25 -4.68 16.48
CA VAL A 470 17.98 -3.88 15.49
C VAL A 470 19.38 -4.43 15.31
N SER A 471 19.74 -4.76 14.07
CA SER A 471 21.08 -5.08 13.60
C SER A 471 21.67 -3.96 12.75
N ALA A 472 20.83 -3.17 12.07
CA ALA A 472 21.26 -2.05 11.26
C ALA A 472 20.21 -0.94 11.20
N VAL A 473 20.68 0.28 10.97
CA VAL A 473 19.83 1.45 10.69
C VAL A 473 20.30 2.11 9.39
N GLU A 474 19.36 2.42 8.52
CA GLU A 474 19.58 3.19 7.29
C GLU A 474 18.95 4.57 7.43
N THR A 475 19.69 5.60 7.04
CA THR A 475 19.26 6.99 7.09
C THR A 475 19.66 7.73 5.82
N GLY A 476 19.03 8.88 5.53
CA GLY A 476 19.43 9.79 4.45
C GLY A 476 20.73 10.57 4.73
N PHE A 477 21.45 10.32 5.82
CA PHE A 477 22.69 11.02 6.15
C PHE A 477 23.80 10.64 5.18
N ARG A 478 24.71 11.61 4.94
CA ARG A 478 25.85 11.43 4.04
C ARG A 478 27.14 11.84 4.74
N GLY A 479 28.16 10.97 4.64
CA GLY A 479 29.50 11.22 5.16
C GLY A 479 29.57 11.45 6.67
N GLY A 480 30.75 11.74 7.19
CA GLY A 480 30.97 12.09 8.60
C GLY A 480 31.37 10.93 9.52
N ARG A 481 31.78 11.30 10.75
CA ARG A 481 32.11 10.35 11.81
C ARG A 481 30.85 9.96 12.56
N VAL A 482 30.57 8.66 12.64
CA VAL A 482 29.36 8.15 13.29
C VAL A 482 29.64 7.74 14.73
N GLN A 483 28.72 8.09 15.62
CA GLN A 483 28.63 7.60 16.99
C GLN A 483 27.24 6.99 17.21
N VAL A 484 27.18 5.84 17.88
CA VAL A 484 25.93 5.13 18.14
C VAL A 484 25.80 4.87 19.64
N HIS A 485 24.62 5.11 20.19
CA HIS A 485 24.32 4.89 21.61
C HIS A 485 22.94 4.25 21.79
N LEU A 486 22.83 3.31 22.74
CA LEU A 486 21.54 2.81 23.24
C LEU A 486 21.36 3.25 24.70
N ALA A 487 20.35 4.07 24.97
CA ALA A 487 20.08 4.61 26.31
C ALA A 487 21.35 5.22 26.97
N GLY A 488 22.17 5.92 26.18
CA GLY A 488 23.41 6.55 26.62
C GLY A 488 24.65 5.64 26.64
N THR A 489 24.51 4.33 26.44
CA THR A 489 25.63 3.37 26.35
C THR A 489 26.17 3.34 24.92
N PRO A 490 27.48 3.57 24.69
CA PRO A 490 28.07 3.52 23.35
C PRO A 490 27.99 2.10 22.75
N LEU A 491 27.73 2.05 21.45
CA LEU A 491 27.73 0.81 20.65
C LEU A 491 28.80 0.90 19.56
N THR A 492 29.39 -0.24 19.23
CA THR A 492 30.30 -0.38 18.09
C THR A 492 29.50 -0.63 16.82
N ALA A 493 29.81 0.12 15.77
CA ALA A 493 29.13 0.00 14.49
C ALA A 493 30.08 0.29 13.32
N GLU A 494 29.77 -0.28 12.17
CA GLU A 494 30.39 0.01 10.89
C GLU A 494 29.43 0.76 9.98
N THR A 495 29.97 1.58 9.07
CA THR A 495 29.17 2.36 8.13
C THR A 495 29.44 1.98 6.69
N SER A 496 28.40 2.00 5.85
CA SER A 496 28.51 1.89 4.40
C SER A 496 27.56 2.87 3.71
N THR A 497 27.91 3.22 2.46
CA THR A 497 27.07 4.13 1.66
C THR A 497 26.02 3.33 0.91
N LEU A 498 24.77 3.80 0.96
CA LEU A 498 23.66 3.24 0.18
C LEU A 498 23.72 3.71 -1.29
N PRO A 499 23.08 3.04 -2.24
CA PRO A 499 23.07 3.43 -3.66
C PRO A 499 22.54 4.85 -3.92
N ASP A 500 21.61 5.35 -3.10
CA ASP A 500 21.06 6.70 -3.15
C ASP A 500 21.96 7.75 -2.47
N GLY A 501 23.11 7.34 -1.95
CA GLY A 501 24.04 8.17 -1.21
C GLY A 501 23.75 8.30 0.27
N GLY A 502 22.68 7.68 0.78
CA GLY A 502 22.38 7.56 2.20
C GLY A 502 23.40 6.70 2.95
N MET A 503 23.20 6.52 4.24
CA MET A 503 24.12 5.80 5.12
C MET A 503 23.43 4.61 5.77
N ARG A 504 24.08 3.44 5.73
CA ARG A 504 23.78 2.28 6.55
C ARG A 504 24.75 2.19 7.71
N VAL A 505 24.23 2.10 8.92
CA VAL A 505 24.97 1.88 10.17
C VAL A 505 24.67 0.46 10.64
N SER A 506 25.65 -0.44 10.55
CA SER A 506 25.53 -1.85 10.95
C SER A 506 26.16 -2.02 12.33
N LEU A 507 25.38 -2.49 13.30
CA LEU A 507 25.87 -2.76 14.65
C LEU A 507 26.74 -4.01 14.67
N SER A 508 27.83 -3.99 15.44
CA SER A 508 28.72 -5.16 15.58
C SER A 508 28.01 -6.36 16.22
N GLU A 509 27.03 -6.10 17.11
CA GLU A 509 26.14 -7.09 17.69
C GLU A 509 24.70 -6.60 17.60
N PRO A 510 23.73 -7.48 17.25
CA PRO A 510 22.32 -7.14 17.29
C PRO A 510 21.88 -6.72 18.69
N ILE A 511 21.00 -5.74 18.78
CA ILE A 511 20.41 -5.27 20.04
C ILE A 511 18.90 -5.49 20.03
N ALA A 512 18.28 -5.40 21.19
CA ALA A 512 16.85 -5.22 21.35
C ALA A 512 16.60 -3.93 22.15
N ALA A 513 16.25 -2.84 21.47
CA ALA A 513 15.86 -1.61 22.14
C ALA A 513 14.52 -1.84 22.86
N GLY A 514 14.53 -1.83 24.18
CA GLY A 514 13.37 -2.08 25.03
C GLY A 514 12.52 -0.84 25.28
N GLN A 515 11.39 -1.03 25.96
CA GLN A 515 10.50 0.06 26.35
C GLN A 515 11.23 1.17 27.12
N GLY A 516 11.05 2.41 26.69
CA GLY A 516 11.67 3.60 27.28
C GLY A 516 13.10 3.85 26.80
N GLN A 517 13.69 2.97 26.01
CA GLN A 517 15.03 3.16 25.45
C GLN A 517 15.00 3.90 24.12
N THR A 518 16.07 4.63 23.85
CA THR A 518 16.30 5.33 22.58
C THR A 518 17.63 4.88 21.98
N LEU A 519 17.59 4.40 20.76
CA LEU A 519 18.77 4.21 19.92
C LEU A 519 19.05 5.54 19.21
N VAL A 520 20.28 6.03 19.37
CA VAL A 520 20.74 7.32 18.84
C VAL A 520 21.89 7.08 17.88
N ILE A 521 21.85 7.72 16.72
CA ILE A 521 22.90 7.77 15.74
C ILE A 521 23.26 9.24 15.52
N GLU A 522 24.48 9.60 15.81
CA GLU A 522 25.01 10.95 15.55
C GLU A 522 26.09 10.90 14.48
N VAL A 523 26.01 11.84 13.54
CA VAL A 523 26.96 11.99 12.44
C VAL A 523 27.57 13.38 12.53
N HIS A 524 28.86 13.44 12.80
CA HIS A 524 29.64 14.68 12.89
C HIS A 524 30.39 14.90 11.58
N GLY A 525 30.26 16.13 11.02
CA GLY A 525 30.89 16.54 9.76
C GLY A 525 32.34 16.89 9.88
#